data_dc8f18e3b0a2319716e7b418f71f9a17
#
_entry.id   dc8f18e3b0a2319716e7b418f71f9a17
#
_cell.length_a   1.000
_cell.length_b   1.000
_cell.length_c   1.000
_cell.angle_alpha   90.00
_cell.angle_beta   90.00
_cell.angle_gamma   90.00
#
_symmetry.space_group_name_H-M   'P 1'
#
loop_
_entity.id
_entity.type
_entity.pdbx_description
1 polymer ?
#
loop_
_entity_poly.entity_id
_entity_poly.type
_entity_poly.pdbx_seq_one_letter_code
_entity_poly.pdbx_strand_id
1 'polypeptide(L)'
;AIYAFLKDNGSALAPATGTRITIDGKPMEADTSVPMIGAQTWQADGAVNSIAITKQQPHTSWGAVYASMMLPSDKVEKAGEGFSIERQVVGGTHLGVGDKVTVRIIIRADRAYDFVEVTDKRAACLAPDVHPSGNRQGCYEAPRDCRTSYYFDRMGKGTHVIETSYYVDRAGDYRAGQCTVQCAYSPSFAGRVAGEIIHVTP
;
A
#
# COMPACT_ATOMS: atom_id res chain seq x y z
N ALA A 1 -21.56 20.32 9.60
CA ALA A 1 -21.12 18.98 9.99
C ALA A 1 -20.54 18.98 11.41
N ILE A 2 -19.48 19.76 11.73
CA ILE A 2 -18.81 19.79 13.05
C ILE A 2 -19.78 20.16 14.18
N TYR A 3 -20.58 21.23 13.99
CA TYR A 3 -21.55 21.67 15.00
C TYR A 3 -22.65 20.59 15.27
N ALA A 4 -23.14 19.94 14.24
CA ALA A 4 -24.12 18.87 14.39
C ALA A 4 -23.51 17.67 15.15
N PHE A 5 -22.28 17.28 14.80
CA PHE A 5 -21.54 16.24 15.50
C PHE A 5 -21.33 16.55 16.97
N LEU A 6 -20.90 17.76 17.31
CA LEU A 6 -20.66 18.21 18.69
C LEU A 6 -21.96 18.32 19.50
N LYS A 7 -23.07 18.71 18.86
CA LYS A 7 -24.39 18.78 19.48
C LYS A 7 -24.93 17.42 19.86
N ASP A 8 -24.71 16.42 18.98
CA ASP A 8 -25.15 15.05 19.18
C ASP A 8 -24.20 14.28 20.14
N ASN A 9 -22.91 14.63 20.12
CA ASN A 9 -21.87 14.04 20.95
C ASN A 9 -21.24 15.08 21.88
N GLY A 10 -22.00 15.67 22.77
CA GLY A 10 -21.54 16.72 23.70
C GLY A 10 -20.33 16.34 24.56
N SER A 11 -20.06 15.04 24.73
CA SER A 11 -18.89 14.50 25.43
C SER A 11 -17.64 14.35 24.53
N ALA A 12 -17.74 14.61 23.20
CA ALA A 12 -16.62 14.41 22.28
C ALA A 12 -15.44 15.37 22.56
N LEU A 13 -15.70 16.48 23.21
CA LEU A 13 -14.66 17.44 23.65
C LEU A 13 -14.26 17.24 25.13
N ALA A 14 -14.89 16.30 25.84
CA ALA A 14 -14.48 16.01 27.20
C ALA A 14 -13.02 15.49 27.20
N PRO A 15 -12.21 15.88 28.20
CA PRO A 15 -10.88 15.34 28.32
C PRO A 15 -10.92 13.81 28.30
N ALA A 16 -10.07 13.18 27.51
CA ALA A 16 -9.95 11.72 27.41
C ALA A 16 -9.28 11.14 28.69
N THR A 17 -9.71 11.62 29.86
CA THR A 17 -9.23 11.13 31.15
C THR A 17 -9.85 9.77 31.43
N GLY A 18 -9.03 8.82 31.88
CA GLY A 18 -9.51 7.49 32.28
C GLY A 18 -9.34 6.37 31.22
N THR A 19 -8.77 6.65 30.08
CA THR A 19 -8.25 5.60 29.18
C THR A 19 -6.82 5.27 29.57
N ARG A 20 -6.56 4.03 29.92
CA ARG A 20 -5.23 3.52 30.23
C ARG A 20 -4.81 2.51 29.16
N ILE A 21 -3.61 2.69 28.64
CA ILE A 21 -3.00 1.75 27.69
C ILE A 21 -1.82 1.08 28.35
N THR A 22 -1.74 -0.24 28.17
CA THR A 22 -0.55 -1.03 28.53
C THR A 22 -0.05 -1.75 27.28
N ILE A 23 1.26 -1.74 27.08
CA ILE A 23 1.93 -2.45 26.00
C ILE A 23 2.84 -3.50 26.65
N ASP A 24 2.64 -4.77 26.28
CA ASP A 24 3.33 -5.93 26.88
C ASP A 24 3.32 -5.89 28.42
N GLY A 25 2.16 -5.52 28.98
CA GLY A 25 1.94 -5.42 30.43
C GLY A 25 2.51 -4.17 31.10
N LYS A 26 3.22 -3.29 30.39
CA LYS A 26 3.76 -2.04 30.93
C LYS A 26 2.80 -0.88 30.68
N PRO A 27 2.47 -0.06 31.68
CA PRO A 27 1.66 1.12 31.48
C PRO A 27 2.40 2.15 30.62
N MET A 28 1.66 2.76 29.69
CA MET A 28 2.17 3.79 28.80
C MET A 28 1.61 5.14 29.20
N GLU A 29 2.43 6.17 29.14
CA GLU A 29 1.99 7.56 29.28
C GLU A 29 1.56 8.12 27.93
N ALA A 30 0.56 9.00 27.93
CA ALA A 30 0.09 9.67 26.71
C ALA A 30 1.17 10.64 26.20
N ASP A 31 1.36 10.66 24.89
CA ASP A 31 2.21 11.68 24.26
C ASP A 31 1.48 13.04 24.29
N THR A 32 2.07 13.99 24.96
CA THR A 32 1.56 15.38 25.10
C THR A 32 2.26 16.36 24.18
N SER A 33 3.17 15.90 23.34
CA SER A 33 3.94 16.76 22.42
C SER A 33 3.06 17.42 21.35
N VAL A 34 1.94 16.76 20.99
CA VAL A 34 0.94 17.30 20.07
C VAL A 34 -0.38 17.43 20.82
N PRO A 35 -0.75 18.63 21.32
CA PRO A 35 -1.99 18.83 22.02
C PRO A 35 -3.17 18.68 21.04
N MET A 36 -3.99 17.66 21.26
CA MET A 36 -5.24 17.45 20.52
C MET A 36 -6.42 17.49 21.48
N ILE A 37 -7.44 18.26 21.14
CA ILE A 37 -8.66 18.37 21.95
C ILE A 37 -9.40 17.03 21.89
N GLY A 38 -9.57 16.42 23.07
CA GLY A 38 -10.33 15.16 23.21
C GLY A 38 -9.64 13.92 22.63
N ALA A 39 -8.35 13.99 22.28
CA ALA A 39 -7.57 12.85 21.80
C ALA A 39 -6.30 12.64 22.63
N GLN A 40 -5.89 11.41 22.73
CA GLN A 40 -4.60 11.00 23.31
C GLN A 40 -3.89 10.06 22.37
N THR A 41 -2.56 10.17 22.29
CA THR A 41 -1.70 9.36 21.47
C THR A 41 -0.66 8.67 22.34
N TRP A 42 -0.32 7.45 22.01
CA TRP A 42 0.75 6.67 22.67
C TRP A 42 1.65 6.12 21.59
N GLN A 43 2.95 6.17 21.82
CA GLN A 43 3.95 5.64 20.91
C GLN A 43 4.81 4.60 21.63
N ALA A 44 5.14 3.53 20.94
CA ALA A 44 6.07 2.51 21.40
C ALA A 44 7.00 2.12 20.26
N ASP A 45 8.28 1.99 20.58
CA ASP A 45 9.31 1.53 19.66
C ASP A 45 9.62 0.04 19.91
N GLY A 46 9.92 -0.66 18.82
CA GLY A 46 10.28 -2.08 18.86
C GLY A 46 9.10 -3.03 18.66
N ALA A 47 9.33 -4.31 18.95
CA ALA A 47 8.30 -5.34 18.79
C ALA A 47 7.25 -5.21 19.89
N VAL A 48 5.99 -5.21 19.51
CA VAL A 48 4.83 -5.18 20.40
C VAL A 48 4.07 -6.48 20.23
N ASN A 49 3.87 -7.23 21.32
CA ASN A 49 3.15 -8.51 21.34
C ASN A 49 1.71 -8.34 21.80
N SER A 50 1.45 -7.40 22.70
CA SER A 50 0.11 -7.19 23.23
C SER A 50 -0.16 -5.72 23.53
N ILE A 51 -1.40 -5.29 23.25
CA ILE A 51 -1.91 -3.96 23.62
C ILE A 51 -3.19 -4.18 24.40
N ALA A 52 -3.24 -3.72 25.66
CA ALA A 52 -4.47 -3.70 26.42
C ALA A 52 -4.96 -2.27 26.63
N ILE A 53 -6.22 -2.04 26.33
CA ILE A 53 -6.88 -0.74 26.45
C ILE A 53 -7.96 -0.86 27.52
N THR A 54 -7.80 -0.11 28.61
CA THR A 54 -8.79 -0.05 29.70
C THR A 54 -9.44 1.32 29.70
N LYS A 55 -10.74 1.36 29.55
CA LYS A 55 -11.54 2.58 29.57
C LYS A 55 -12.45 2.60 30.80
N GLN A 56 -12.36 3.66 31.57
CA GLN A 56 -13.14 3.83 32.80
C GLN A 56 -14.44 4.60 32.61
N GLN A 57 -14.58 5.33 31.50
CA GLN A 57 -15.75 6.17 31.25
C GLN A 57 -16.74 5.51 30.30
N PRO A 58 -18.08 5.65 30.53
CA PRO A 58 -19.10 4.93 29.76
C PRO A 58 -19.41 5.50 28.37
N HIS A 59 -18.81 6.64 27.98
CA HIS A 59 -19.07 7.25 26.66
C HIS A 59 -18.34 6.55 25.52
N THR A 60 -18.83 6.68 24.30
CA THR A 60 -18.18 6.15 23.10
C THR A 60 -16.85 6.84 22.84
N SER A 61 -15.81 6.09 22.55
CA SER A 61 -14.50 6.58 22.13
C SER A 61 -14.09 5.89 20.84
N TRP A 62 -13.37 6.59 20.02
CA TRP A 62 -12.83 6.08 18.75
C TRP A 62 -11.32 5.98 18.88
N GLY A 63 -10.72 4.99 18.27
CA GLY A 63 -9.29 4.82 18.28
C GLY A 63 -8.80 4.01 17.09
N ALA A 64 -7.51 4.11 16.81
CA ALA A 64 -6.83 3.32 15.80
C ALA A 64 -5.45 2.93 16.31
N VAL A 65 -4.98 1.77 15.89
CA VAL A 65 -3.61 1.29 16.14
C VAL A 65 -2.90 1.25 14.80
N TYR A 66 -1.75 1.91 14.74
CA TYR A 66 -0.89 1.92 13.56
C TYR A 66 0.42 1.22 13.90
N ALA A 67 0.82 0.25 13.09
CA ALA A 67 2.14 -0.37 13.14
C ALA A 67 2.93 0.03 11.90
N SER A 68 4.14 0.55 12.10
CA SER A 68 5.06 0.89 11.01
C SER A 68 6.30 0.02 11.13
N MET A 69 6.69 -0.64 10.04
CA MET A 69 7.85 -1.52 10.03
C MET A 69 8.60 -1.42 8.70
N MET A 70 9.92 -1.64 8.74
CA MET A 70 10.77 -1.72 7.55
C MET A 70 10.91 -3.19 7.16
N LEU A 71 10.46 -3.52 5.95
CA LEU A 71 10.58 -4.87 5.38
C LEU A 71 11.26 -4.81 4.00
N PRO A 72 12.08 -5.80 3.64
CA PRO A 72 12.50 -5.99 2.25
C PRO A 72 11.27 -6.15 1.34
N SER A 73 11.34 -5.64 0.11
CA SER A 73 10.19 -5.61 -0.81
C SER A 73 9.65 -7.00 -1.17
N ASP A 74 10.52 -8.02 -1.15
CA ASP A 74 10.18 -9.43 -1.38
C ASP A 74 9.48 -10.11 -0.19
N LYS A 75 9.48 -9.46 1.00
CA LYS A 75 8.84 -9.95 2.22
C LYS A 75 7.51 -9.26 2.55
N VAL A 76 7.07 -8.37 1.68
CA VAL A 76 5.77 -7.69 1.85
C VAL A 76 4.66 -8.70 1.61
N GLU A 77 3.78 -8.89 2.59
CA GLU A 77 2.64 -9.78 2.45
C GLU A 77 1.63 -9.25 1.43
N LYS A 78 1.12 -10.18 0.58
CA LYS A 78 0.01 -9.89 -0.31
C LYS A 78 -1.21 -9.52 0.52
N ALA A 79 -1.82 -8.39 0.20
CA ALA A 79 -3.05 -7.95 0.85
C ALA A 79 -3.93 -7.21 -0.15
N GLY A 80 -5.24 -7.17 0.09
CA GLY A 80 -6.17 -6.42 -0.73
C GLY A 80 -7.56 -6.36 -0.15
N GLU A 81 -8.20 -5.23 -0.34
CA GLU A 81 -9.62 -4.97 -0.08
C GLU A 81 -10.24 -4.45 -1.38
N GLY A 82 -11.24 -5.15 -1.91
CA GLY A 82 -11.87 -4.85 -3.19
C GLY A 82 -11.05 -5.23 -4.42
N PHE A 83 -9.72 -5.33 -4.27
CA PHE A 83 -8.79 -5.74 -5.34
C PHE A 83 -7.92 -6.92 -4.92
N SER A 84 -7.68 -7.83 -5.87
CA SER A 84 -6.61 -8.80 -5.80
C SER A 84 -5.64 -8.52 -6.95
N ILE A 85 -4.33 -8.52 -6.66
CA ILE A 85 -3.30 -8.24 -7.65
C ILE A 85 -2.25 -9.33 -7.67
N GLU A 86 -1.79 -9.69 -8.86
CA GLU A 86 -0.69 -10.61 -9.13
C GLU A 86 0.27 -9.94 -10.11
N ARG A 87 1.57 -10.18 -9.93
CA ARG A 87 2.62 -9.71 -10.82
C ARG A 87 3.50 -10.89 -11.20
N GLN A 88 3.87 -10.98 -12.46
CA GLN A 88 4.66 -12.09 -13.00
C GLN A 88 5.69 -11.56 -14.01
N VAL A 89 6.91 -12.02 -13.92
CA VAL A 89 7.89 -11.94 -15.01
C VAL A 89 7.66 -13.15 -15.91
N VAL A 90 7.16 -12.88 -17.12
CA VAL A 90 6.84 -13.97 -18.07
C VAL A 90 8.15 -14.62 -18.53
N GLY A 91 8.24 -15.95 -18.37
CA GLY A 91 9.47 -16.69 -18.63
C GLY A 91 10.36 -16.92 -17.40
N GLY A 92 10.02 -16.29 -16.25
CA GLY A 92 10.73 -16.48 -14.98
C GLY A 92 11.69 -15.33 -14.65
N THR A 93 12.41 -15.50 -13.56
CA THR A 93 13.27 -14.47 -12.96
C THR A 93 14.77 -14.69 -13.17
N HIS A 94 15.16 -15.72 -13.95
CA HIS A 94 16.54 -15.98 -14.34
C HIS A 94 16.72 -15.53 -15.80
N LEU A 95 17.44 -14.45 -15.99
CA LEU A 95 17.53 -13.71 -17.25
C LEU A 95 19.00 -13.50 -17.67
N GLY A 96 19.22 -13.16 -18.93
CA GLY A 96 20.50 -12.69 -19.46
C GLY A 96 20.48 -11.20 -19.78
N VAL A 97 21.67 -10.58 -19.79
CA VAL A 97 21.79 -9.21 -20.30
C VAL A 97 21.42 -9.18 -21.78
N GLY A 98 20.57 -8.23 -22.17
CA GLY A 98 20.03 -8.10 -23.52
C GLY A 98 18.69 -8.79 -23.75
N ASP A 99 18.23 -9.62 -22.81
CA ASP A 99 16.92 -10.26 -22.93
C ASP A 99 15.79 -9.20 -22.97
N LYS A 100 14.78 -9.51 -23.76
CA LYS A 100 13.49 -8.80 -23.72
C LYS A 100 12.50 -9.60 -22.92
N VAL A 101 11.99 -9.01 -21.83
CA VAL A 101 11.05 -9.68 -20.93
C VAL A 101 9.73 -8.92 -20.86
N THR A 102 8.67 -9.62 -20.53
CA THR A 102 7.35 -9.05 -20.29
C THR A 102 6.99 -9.20 -18.82
N VAL A 103 6.61 -8.10 -18.18
CA VAL A 103 5.98 -8.10 -16.87
C VAL A 103 4.47 -8.06 -17.08
N ARG A 104 3.77 -9.04 -16.51
CA ARG A 104 2.32 -9.17 -16.56
C ARG A 104 1.75 -8.88 -15.18
N ILE A 105 0.80 -7.95 -15.13
CA ILE A 105 0.04 -7.59 -13.93
C ILE A 105 -1.40 -8.03 -14.14
N ILE A 106 -1.92 -8.85 -13.23
CA ILE A 106 -3.29 -9.36 -13.26
C ILE A 106 -4.02 -8.77 -12.07
N ILE A 107 -5.07 -8.00 -12.33
CA ILE A 107 -5.88 -7.35 -11.32
C ILE A 107 -7.29 -7.92 -11.39
N ARG A 108 -7.84 -8.33 -10.23
CA ARG A 108 -9.24 -8.73 -10.12
C ARG A 108 -9.96 -7.73 -9.24
N ALA A 109 -10.98 -7.06 -9.79
CA ALA A 109 -11.85 -6.13 -9.09
C ALA A 109 -13.18 -6.82 -8.73
N ASP A 110 -13.62 -6.74 -7.49
CA ASP A 110 -14.87 -7.37 -7.01
C ASP A 110 -16.12 -6.63 -7.52
N ARG A 111 -15.97 -5.36 -7.91
CA ARG A 111 -16.99 -4.46 -8.47
C ARG A 111 -16.34 -3.43 -9.38
N ALA A 112 -17.09 -2.51 -9.93
CA ALA A 112 -16.55 -1.37 -10.66
C ALA A 112 -16.02 -0.32 -9.70
N TYR A 113 -14.85 0.25 -10.05
CA TYR A 113 -14.18 1.33 -9.34
C TYR A 113 -13.83 2.46 -10.31
N ASP A 114 -13.99 3.69 -9.86
CA ASP A 114 -13.58 4.87 -10.62
C ASP A 114 -12.23 5.38 -10.10
N PHE A 115 -11.41 5.93 -11.00
CA PHE A 115 -10.09 6.50 -10.71
C PHE A 115 -9.14 5.56 -9.99
N VAL A 116 -8.77 4.47 -10.68
CA VAL A 116 -7.85 3.46 -10.14
C VAL A 116 -6.44 3.70 -10.65
N GLU A 117 -5.48 3.76 -9.72
CA GLU A 117 -4.05 3.78 -10.01
C GLU A 117 -3.44 2.40 -9.74
N VAL A 118 -2.66 1.92 -10.70
CA VAL A 118 -1.79 0.76 -10.54
C VAL A 118 -0.35 1.25 -10.63
N THR A 119 0.48 0.93 -9.63
CA THR A 119 1.89 1.31 -9.62
C THR A 119 2.76 0.06 -9.56
N ASP A 120 3.56 -0.17 -10.58
CA ASP A 120 4.58 -1.23 -10.62
C ASP A 120 5.98 -0.62 -10.40
N LYS A 121 6.61 -0.95 -9.27
CA LYS A 121 7.98 -0.57 -8.96
C LYS A 121 8.91 -1.67 -9.48
N ARG A 122 9.55 -1.42 -10.62
CA ARG A 122 10.38 -2.42 -11.30
C ARG A 122 11.77 -2.57 -10.69
N ALA A 123 12.41 -3.69 -11.00
CA ALA A 123 13.82 -3.90 -10.68
C ALA A 123 14.72 -2.98 -11.51
N ALA A 124 15.87 -2.59 -10.96
CA ALA A 124 16.76 -1.63 -11.59
C ALA A 124 17.45 -2.14 -12.87
N CYS A 125 17.45 -3.47 -13.09
CA CYS A 125 17.94 -4.08 -14.32
C CYS A 125 16.94 -4.06 -15.48
N LEU A 126 15.69 -3.63 -15.25
CA LEU A 126 14.64 -3.60 -16.26
C LEU A 126 14.50 -2.19 -16.85
N ALA A 127 15.10 -1.96 -18.00
CA ALA A 127 14.93 -0.73 -18.77
C ALA A 127 13.61 -0.79 -19.56
N PRO A 128 12.74 0.22 -19.48
CA PRO A 128 11.51 0.24 -20.26
C PRO A 128 11.81 0.28 -21.76
N ASP A 129 11.05 -0.48 -22.54
CA ASP A 129 10.99 -0.29 -23.98
C ASP A 129 10.47 1.13 -24.24
N VAL A 130 11.30 1.95 -24.89
CA VAL A 130 11.11 3.42 -24.92
C VAL A 130 9.85 3.79 -25.65
N HIS A 131 8.84 4.19 -24.90
CA HIS A 131 7.65 4.83 -25.43
C HIS A 131 7.20 5.96 -24.51
N PRO A 132 6.64 7.04 -25.04
CA PRO A 132 6.12 8.13 -24.22
C PRO A 132 4.90 7.70 -23.43
N SER A 133 4.60 8.42 -22.36
CA SER A 133 3.33 8.26 -21.65
C SER A 133 2.14 8.43 -22.60
N GLY A 134 1.08 7.67 -22.39
CA GLY A 134 -0.10 7.73 -23.26
C GLY A 134 -1.12 6.63 -22.97
N ASN A 135 -2.25 6.70 -23.69
CA ASN A 135 -3.32 5.70 -23.55
C ASN A 135 -2.94 4.40 -24.26
N ARG A 136 -2.90 3.31 -23.50
CA ARG A 136 -2.64 1.94 -23.94
C ARG A 136 -3.40 0.95 -23.06
N GLN A 137 -3.81 -0.17 -23.64
CA GLN A 137 -4.44 -1.28 -22.88
C GLN A 137 -5.63 -0.84 -22.01
N GLY A 138 -6.38 0.20 -22.44
CA GLY A 138 -7.53 0.72 -21.71
C GLY A 138 -7.22 1.61 -20.51
N CYS A 139 -5.96 2.03 -20.34
CA CYS A 139 -5.51 2.93 -19.28
C CYS A 139 -4.51 3.96 -19.82
N TYR A 140 -4.23 4.99 -19.04
CA TYR A 140 -3.13 5.90 -19.28
C TYR A 140 -1.87 5.35 -18.63
N GLU A 141 -0.88 5.00 -19.43
CA GLU A 141 0.42 4.49 -18.99
C GLU A 141 1.44 5.62 -18.85
N ALA A 142 2.12 5.69 -17.71
CA ALA A 142 3.12 6.68 -17.38
C ALA A 142 4.42 6.03 -16.89
N PRO A 143 5.35 5.66 -17.80
CA PRO A 143 6.68 5.18 -17.40
C PRO A 143 7.48 6.28 -16.70
N ARG A 144 8.20 5.90 -15.63
CA ARG A 144 9.13 6.72 -14.86
C ARG A 144 10.41 5.91 -14.62
N ASP A 145 11.44 6.53 -14.07
CA ASP A 145 12.75 5.91 -13.88
C ASP A 145 12.72 4.60 -13.09
N CYS A 146 11.98 4.55 -11.99
CA CYS A 146 11.93 3.40 -11.09
C CYS A 146 10.56 2.68 -11.05
N ARG A 147 9.56 3.19 -11.78
CA ARG A 147 8.20 2.63 -11.78
C ARG A 147 7.47 2.92 -13.09
N THR A 148 6.43 2.14 -13.33
CA THR A 148 5.39 2.47 -14.32
C THR A 148 4.07 2.59 -13.60
N SER A 149 3.35 3.70 -13.80
CA SER A 149 2.00 3.91 -13.27
C SER A 149 0.99 3.78 -14.38
N TYR A 150 -0.16 3.17 -14.08
CA TYR A 150 -1.28 2.97 -14.98
C TYR A 150 -2.52 3.56 -14.32
N TYR A 151 -3.21 4.45 -15.03
CA TYR A 151 -4.36 5.17 -14.53
C TYR A 151 -5.59 4.77 -15.33
N PHE A 152 -6.60 4.28 -14.62
CA PHE A 152 -7.90 3.92 -15.17
C PHE A 152 -8.93 4.94 -14.71
N ASP A 153 -9.63 5.61 -15.62
CA ASP A 153 -10.79 6.44 -15.26
C ASP A 153 -11.86 5.57 -14.62
N ARG A 154 -12.06 4.36 -15.18
CA ARG A 154 -12.96 3.35 -14.65
C ARG A 154 -12.41 1.95 -14.88
N MET A 155 -12.37 1.15 -13.81
CA MET A 155 -12.07 -0.27 -13.87
C MET A 155 -13.35 -1.06 -13.56
N GLY A 156 -13.83 -1.84 -14.52
CA GLY A 156 -15.03 -2.66 -14.34
C GLY A 156 -14.79 -3.84 -13.39
N LYS A 157 -15.88 -4.45 -12.92
CA LYS A 157 -15.79 -5.73 -12.20
C LYS A 157 -15.19 -6.80 -13.11
N GLY A 158 -14.26 -7.59 -12.58
CA GLY A 158 -13.65 -8.72 -13.30
C GLY A 158 -12.14 -8.68 -13.30
N THR A 159 -11.54 -9.32 -14.30
CA THR A 159 -10.08 -9.47 -14.43
C THR A 159 -9.56 -8.51 -15.50
N HIS A 160 -8.55 -7.74 -15.13
CA HIS A 160 -7.82 -6.83 -16.00
C HIS A 160 -6.36 -7.27 -16.06
N VAL A 161 -5.80 -7.29 -17.26
CA VAL A 161 -4.42 -7.70 -17.51
C VAL A 161 -3.67 -6.55 -18.16
N ILE A 162 -2.50 -6.22 -17.63
CA ILE A 162 -1.58 -5.24 -18.18
C ILE A 162 -0.27 -5.97 -18.48
N GLU A 163 0.27 -5.74 -19.66
CA GLU A 163 1.57 -6.30 -20.07
C GLU A 163 2.50 -5.17 -20.50
N THR A 164 3.71 -5.15 -19.93
CA THR A 164 4.73 -4.16 -20.27
C THR A 164 6.05 -4.86 -20.54
N SER A 165 6.69 -4.49 -21.66
CA SER A 165 7.96 -5.06 -22.08
C SER A 165 9.12 -4.22 -21.57
N TYR A 166 10.20 -4.89 -21.20
CA TYR A 166 11.44 -4.32 -20.72
C TYR A 166 12.64 -5.01 -21.38
N TYR A 167 13.76 -4.31 -21.45
CA TYR A 167 15.06 -4.90 -21.76
C TYR A 167 15.87 -5.07 -20.48
N VAL A 168 16.61 -6.16 -20.39
CA VAL A 168 17.53 -6.43 -19.28
C VAL A 168 18.88 -5.78 -19.62
N ASP A 169 19.28 -4.77 -18.83
CA ASP A 169 20.46 -3.95 -19.17
C ASP A 169 21.70 -4.27 -18.35
N ARG A 170 21.59 -5.04 -17.27
CA ARG A 170 22.67 -5.16 -16.29
C ARG A 170 22.65 -6.48 -15.53
N ALA A 171 23.81 -7.17 -15.45
CA ALA A 171 24.02 -8.39 -14.68
C ALA A 171 23.99 -8.11 -13.17
N GLY A 172 23.51 -9.08 -12.38
CA GLY A 172 23.44 -9.02 -10.90
C GLY A 172 22.12 -9.54 -10.35
N ASP A 173 21.94 -9.41 -9.03
CA ASP A 173 20.72 -9.76 -8.31
C ASP A 173 19.95 -8.50 -7.94
N TYR A 174 18.71 -8.43 -8.40
CA TYR A 174 17.88 -7.24 -8.24
C TYR A 174 16.56 -7.57 -7.55
N ARG A 175 16.15 -6.71 -6.60
CA ARG A 175 14.80 -6.78 -6.02
C ARG A 175 13.90 -5.76 -6.71
N ALA A 176 12.82 -6.23 -7.30
CA ALA A 176 11.73 -5.35 -7.70
C ALA A 176 11.06 -4.76 -6.46
N GLY A 177 10.50 -3.56 -6.58
CA GLY A 177 9.60 -3.04 -5.55
C GLY A 177 8.23 -3.73 -5.62
N GLN A 178 7.36 -3.41 -4.70
CA GLN A 178 5.99 -3.92 -4.70
C GLN A 178 5.18 -3.36 -5.88
N CYS A 179 4.19 -4.14 -6.33
CA CYS A 179 3.16 -3.68 -7.23
C CYS A 179 1.87 -3.43 -6.43
N THR A 180 1.23 -2.29 -6.65
CA THR A 180 0.04 -1.85 -5.92
C THR A 180 -1.06 -1.42 -6.86
N VAL A 181 -2.30 -1.63 -6.45
CA VAL A 181 -3.52 -1.07 -7.05
C VAL A 181 -4.31 -0.33 -6.00
N GLN A 182 -4.83 0.84 -6.30
CA GLN A 182 -5.57 1.65 -5.32
C GLN A 182 -6.60 2.54 -6.02
N CYS A 183 -7.77 2.69 -5.40
CA CYS A 183 -8.75 3.69 -5.78
C CYS A 183 -8.31 5.06 -5.24
N ALA A 184 -8.11 6.05 -6.12
CA ALA A 184 -7.53 7.34 -5.76
C ALA A 184 -8.35 8.12 -4.71
N TYR A 185 -9.68 8.08 -4.81
CA TYR A 185 -10.59 8.80 -3.91
C TYR A 185 -11.18 7.95 -2.79
N SER A 186 -10.86 6.64 -2.76
CA SER A 186 -11.27 5.71 -1.72
C SER A 186 -10.13 4.75 -1.40
N PRO A 187 -9.05 5.24 -0.76
CA PRO A 187 -7.79 4.51 -0.60
C PRO A 187 -7.88 3.26 0.29
N SER A 188 -9.00 3.06 0.98
CA SER A 188 -9.31 1.80 1.68
C SER A 188 -9.47 0.62 0.71
N PHE A 189 -9.89 0.88 -0.55
CA PHE A 189 -9.91 -0.13 -1.61
C PHE A 189 -8.56 -0.13 -2.30
N ALA A 190 -7.74 -1.09 -1.94
CA ALA A 190 -6.38 -1.23 -2.44
C ALA A 190 -5.94 -2.70 -2.44
N GLY A 191 -4.94 -3.01 -3.24
CA GLY A 191 -4.28 -4.31 -3.24
C GLY A 191 -2.78 -4.14 -3.44
N ARG A 192 -2.00 -5.09 -2.92
CA ARG A 192 -0.55 -5.10 -3.08
C ARG A 192 -0.02 -6.52 -3.23
N VAL A 193 1.09 -6.63 -3.94
CA VAL A 193 1.88 -7.85 -4.06
C VAL A 193 3.36 -7.52 -3.92
N ALA A 194 4.13 -8.43 -3.35
CA ALA A 194 5.57 -8.32 -3.17
C ALA A 194 6.32 -8.12 -4.50
N GLY A 195 7.51 -7.55 -4.41
CA GLY A 195 8.48 -7.60 -5.50
C GLY A 195 9.15 -8.96 -5.58
N GLU A 196 9.56 -9.33 -6.80
CA GLU A 196 10.32 -10.56 -7.05
C GLU A 196 11.83 -10.26 -7.05
N ILE A 197 12.64 -11.29 -6.78
CA ILE A 197 14.09 -11.23 -6.97
C ILE A 197 14.37 -11.69 -8.40
N ILE A 198 15.11 -10.88 -9.16
CA ILE A 198 15.50 -11.17 -10.53
C ILE A 198 17.01 -11.41 -10.55
N HIS A 199 17.42 -12.56 -11.07
CA HIS A 199 18.81 -12.96 -11.24
C HIS A 199 19.22 -12.77 -12.70
N VAL A 200 20.22 -11.93 -12.96
CA VAL A 200 20.67 -11.63 -14.32
C VAL A 200 22.11 -12.08 -14.50
N THR A 201 22.32 -12.96 -15.45
CA THR A 201 23.66 -13.39 -15.89
C THR A 201 24.17 -12.48 -17.00
N PRO A 202 25.52 -12.36 -17.17
CA PRO A 202 26.15 -11.61 -18.27
C PRO A 202 25.72 -12.08 -19.65
#